data_cc495d1b5b9c0e8b8432c03d737b69b6
#
_entry.id   cc495d1b5b9c0e8b8432c03d737b69b6
#
_cell.length_a   1.000
_cell.length_b   1.000
_cell.length_c   1.000
_cell.angle_alpha   90.00
_cell.angle_beta   90.00
_cell.angle_gamma   90.00
#
_symmetry.space_group_name_H-M   'P 1'
#
loop_
_entity.id
_entity.type
_entity.pdbx_description
1 polymer ?
#
loop_
_entity_poly.entity_id
_entity_poly.type
_entity_poly.pdbx_seq_one_letter_code
_entity_poly.pdbx_strand_id
1 'polypeptide(L)'
;MRLPDFKVEQWMNDYENDAIYNMPDTCVKALTLKELLDCEDFDFNELTLDYGQITGDVELKKEILSLYASGTIDNITTAQGCLQANELVMNTLLEKGDEVICVVPGYQQFVDVPKSIGCMVRLIEFDEYDWQVGVKKFRDVFNSSTKMIILNNPSNPTGTEYSNDFLNALIEVCKPYGTYILCDEVYRGLNQEVSISDIYENGISTSSLSKVFSLAGLRLGWIKANEYVIHQINVRRDYSMISTGPLVDKLG
;
A
#
# COMPACT_ATOMS: atom_id res chain seq x y z
N MET A 1 -10.56 4.33 19.15
CA MET A 1 -11.76 5.00 18.58
C MET A 1 -12.47 4.03 17.65
N ARG A 2 -13.78 4.14 17.42
CA ARG A 2 -14.51 3.25 16.50
C ARG A 2 -14.28 3.72 15.04
N LEU A 3 -14.01 2.78 14.11
CA LEU A 3 -13.99 3.07 12.68
C LEU A 3 -15.42 3.34 12.18
N PRO A 4 -15.64 4.33 11.32
CA PRO A 4 -16.91 4.51 10.61
C PRO A 4 -17.11 3.42 9.55
N ASP A 5 -18.33 3.34 8.99
CA ASP A 5 -18.59 2.46 7.87
C ASP A 5 -17.73 2.87 6.65
N PHE A 6 -17.13 1.89 6.01
CA PHE A 6 -16.35 2.11 4.79
C PHE A 6 -17.30 2.23 3.60
N LYS A 7 -17.66 3.45 3.23
CA LYS A 7 -18.78 3.76 2.34
C LYS A 7 -18.70 3.07 0.97
N VAL A 8 -17.51 3.08 0.37
CA VAL A 8 -17.30 2.46 -0.95
C VAL A 8 -17.45 0.94 -0.85
N GLU A 9 -16.82 0.32 0.17
CA GLU A 9 -16.90 -1.12 0.36
C GLU A 9 -18.33 -1.58 0.70
N GLN A 10 -19.07 -0.79 1.48
CA GLN A 10 -20.48 -1.06 1.74
C GLN A 10 -21.31 -1.04 0.46
N TRP A 11 -21.08 -0.03 -0.39
CA TRP A 11 -21.76 0.07 -1.68
C TRP A 11 -21.39 -1.09 -2.62
N MET A 12 -20.09 -1.46 -2.68
CA MET A 12 -19.64 -2.61 -3.46
C MET A 12 -20.29 -3.91 -2.98
N ASN A 13 -20.37 -4.14 -1.66
CA ASN A 13 -21.04 -5.33 -1.10
C ASN A 13 -22.50 -5.48 -1.57
N ASP A 14 -23.20 -4.34 -1.75
CA ASP A 14 -24.60 -4.36 -2.15
C ASP A 14 -24.80 -4.56 -3.65
N TYR A 15 -23.84 -4.16 -4.51
CA TYR A 15 -24.08 -4.03 -5.95
C TYR A 15 -23.05 -4.74 -6.85
N GLU A 16 -21.86 -5.04 -6.37
CA GLU A 16 -20.75 -5.52 -7.20
C GLU A 16 -21.08 -6.83 -7.93
N ASN A 17 -21.70 -7.77 -7.20
CA ASN A 17 -21.96 -9.12 -7.72
C ASN A 17 -23.15 -9.20 -8.66
N ASP A 18 -24.08 -8.24 -8.58
CA ASP A 18 -25.31 -8.20 -9.37
C ASP A 18 -25.19 -7.30 -10.62
N ALA A 19 -24.09 -6.55 -10.73
CA ALA A 19 -23.86 -5.64 -11.84
C ALA A 19 -23.54 -6.39 -13.13
N ILE A 20 -24.31 -6.13 -14.21
CA ILE A 20 -23.99 -6.63 -15.55
C ILE A 20 -22.67 -6.01 -16.06
N TYR A 21 -22.44 -4.75 -15.75
CA TYR A 21 -21.23 -4.01 -16.05
C TYR A 21 -20.73 -3.35 -14.77
N ASN A 22 -19.70 -3.95 -14.16
CA ASN A 22 -19.06 -3.41 -12.95
C ASN A 22 -18.06 -2.30 -13.35
N MET A 23 -18.56 -1.09 -13.52
CA MET A 23 -17.74 0.06 -13.92
C MET A 23 -16.94 0.72 -12.77
N PRO A 24 -17.39 0.68 -11.50
CA PRO A 24 -16.60 1.25 -10.39
C PRO A 24 -15.43 0.38 -9.93
N ASP A 25 -15.35 -0.89 -10.35
CA ASP A 25 -14.21 -1.74 -10.02
C ASP A 25 -12.91 -1.18 -10.63
N THR A 26 -11.87 -1.13 -9.81
CA THR A 26 -10.54 -0.67 -10.20
C THR A 26 -9.56 -1.81 -10.46
N CYS A 27 -10.03 -3.06 -10.45
CA CYS A 27 -9.22 -4.22 -10.82
C CYS A 27 -9.24 -4.44 -12.33
N VAL A 28 -8.12 -4.90 -12.89
CA VAL A 28 -8.15 -5.54 -14.21
C VAL A 28 -8.84 -6.91 -14.07
N LYS A 29 -9.35 -7.46 -15.17
CA LYS A 29 -10.02 -8.77 -15.14
C LYS A 29 -9.13 -9.80 -14.44
N ALA A 30 -9.66 -10.41 -13.37
CA ALA A 30 -8.94 -11.43 -12.62
C ALA A 30 -8.69 -12.70 -13.48
N LEU A 31 -7.52 -13.29 -13.33
CA LEU A 31 -7.20 -14.60 -13.88
C LEU A 31 -7.98 -15.69 -13.15
N THR A 32 -8.41 -16.70 -13.86
CA THR A 32 -8.82 -17.96 -13.26
C THR A 32 -7.60 -18.73 -12.75
N LEU A 33 -7.79 -19.60 -11.75
CA LEU A 33 -6.70 -20.46 -11.29
C LEU A 33 -6.11 -21.28 -12.44
N LYS A 34 -6.94 -21.74 -13.40
CA LYS A 34 -6.47 -22.46 -14.57
C LYS A 34 -5.54 -21.60 -15.43
N GLU A 35 -5.94 -20.35 -15.74
CA GLU A 35 -5.11 -19.43 -16.54
C GLU A 35 -3.77 -19.19 -15.85
N LEU A 36 -3.75 -19.01 -14.52
CA LEU A 36 -2.52 -18.84 -13.75
C LEU A 36 -1.63 -20.09 -13.84
N LEU A 37 -2.20 -21.28 -13.61
CA LEU A 37 -1.46 -22.54 -13.66
C LEU A 37 -0.98 -22.92 -15.07
N ASP A 38 -1.61 -22.41 -16.11
CA ASP A 38 -1.15 -22.59 -17.49
C ASP A 38 0.07 -21.72 -17.84
N CYS A 39 0.43 -20.74 -17.00
CA CYS A 39 1.59 -19.86 -17.23
C CYS A 39 2.93 -20.54 -16.88
N GLU A 40 2.95 -21.43 -15.88
CA GLU A 40 4.16 -22.13 -15.41
C GLU A 40 3.83 -23.51 -14.91
N ASP A 41 4.84 -24.41 -14.88
CA ASP A 41 4.74 -25.75 -14.32
C ASP A 41 4.81 -25.69 -12.78
N PHE A 42 3.68 -25.50 -12.14
CA PHE A 42 3.57 -25.52 -10.68
C PHE A 42 3.55 -26.97 -10.17
N ASP A 43 4.54 -27.33 -9.36
CA ASP A 43 4.52 -28.59 -8.58
C ASP A 43 4.07 -28.30 -7.15
N PHE A 44 2.92 -28.85 -6.79
CA PHE A 44 2.33 -28.72 -5.46
C PHE A 44 2.44 -29.99 -4.62
N ASN A 45 3.00 -31.08 -5.17
CA ASN A 45 3.02 -32.39 -4.49
C ASN A 45 3.82 -32.35 -3.18
N GLU A 46 4.89 -31.57 -3.16
CA GLU A 46 5.77 -31.41 -1.99
C GLU A 46 5.45 -30.17 -1.16
N LEU A 47 4.40 -29.42 -1.51
CA LEU A 47 4.03 -28.20 -0.81
C LEU A 47 3.39 -28.53 0.55
N THR A 48 4.11 -28.23 1.63
CA THR A 48 3.57 -28.39 2.99
C THR A 48 2.67 -27.21 3.34
N LEU A 49 1.48 -27.47 3.89
CA LEU A 49 0.53 -26.44 4.31
C LEU A 49 0.77 -26.04 5.78
N ASP A 50 1.97 -25.66 6.11
CA ASP A 50 2.37 -25.07 7.39
C ASP A 50 2.33 -23.53 7.32
N TYR A 51 3.00 -22.83 8.23
CA TYR A 51 3.08 -21.36 8.17
C TYR A 51 4.07 -20.84 7.14
N GLY A 52 4.95 -21.71 6.60
CA GLY A 52 5.98 -21.32 5.67
C GLY A 52 6.96 -20.29 6.23
N GLN A 53 7.47 -19.47 5.34
CA GLN A 53 8.35 -18.36 5.73
C GLN A 53 7.53 -17.17 6.23
N ILE A 54 7.64 -16.87 7.52
CA ILE A 54 6.75 -15.93 8.24
C ILE A 54 6.63 -14.57 7.55
N THR A 55 7.73 -13.98 7.08
CA THR A 55 7.73 -12.66 6.45
C THR A 55 7.59 -12.68 4.92
N GLY A 56 7.24 -13.83 4.37
CA GLY A 56 7.14 -14.09 2.94
C GLY A 56 8.28 -14.95 2.40
N ASP A 57 7.98 -15.80 1.43
CA ASP A 57 8.95 -16.67 0.79
C ASP A 57 10.12 -15.89 0.17
N VAL A 58 11.34 -16.44 0.21
CA VAL A 58 12.55 -15.76 -0.28
C VAL A 58 12.50 -15.52 -1.78
N GLU A 59 12.01 -16.51 -2.56
CA GLU A 59 11.91 -16.34 -4.01
C GLU A 59 10.85 -15.30 -4.37
N LEU A 60 9.66 -15.35 -3.72
CA LEU A 60 8.64 -14.31 -3.86
C LEU A 60 9.20 -12.92 -3.53
N LYS A 61 9.96 -12.78 -2.45
CA LYS A 61 10.57 -11.49 -2.10
C LYS A 61 11.59 -11.01 -3.13
N LYS A 62 12.32 -11.90 -3.78
CA LYS A 62 13.22 -11.55 -4.89
C LYS A 62 12.45 -11.02 -6.10
N GLU A 63 11.33 -11.70 -6.45
CA GLU A 63 10.47 -11.25 -7.54
C GLU A 63 9.84 -9.89 -7.21
N ILE A 64 9.31 -9.72 -5.99
CA ILE A 64 8.82 -8.41 -5.54
C ILE A 64 9.93 -7.35 -5.62
N LEU A 65 11.15 -7.67 -5.18
CA LEU A 65 12.29 -6.74 -5.22
C LEU A 65 12.64 -6.32 -6.65
N SER A 66 12.47 -7.20 -7.63
CA SER A 66 12.72 -6.89 -9.05
C SER A 66 11.84 -5.75 -9.59
N LEU A 67 10.72 -5.47 -8.93
CA LEU A 67 9.83 -4.35 -9.25
C LEU A 67 10.38 -2.99 -8.74
N TYR A 68 11.48 -2.98 -8.01
CA TYR A 68 12.06 -1.79 -7.37
C TYR A 68 13.49 -1.55 -7.86
N ALA A 69 13.95 -0.30 -7.77
CA ALA A 69 15.28 0.07 -8.22
C ALA A 69 16.39 -0.23 -7.20
N SER A 70 16.03 -0.43 -5.92
CA SER A 70 17.00 -0.55 -4.83
C SER A 70 16.52 -1.46 -3.69
N GLY A 71 17.43 -1.83 -2.81
CA GLY A 71 17.15 -2.57 -1.58
C GLY A 71 17.56 -4.04 -1.62
N THR A 72 17.17 -4.77 -0.60
CA THR A 72 17.38 -6.20 -0.41
C THR A 72 16.08 -6.88 -0.01
N ILE A 73 16.05 -8.21 0.06
CA ILE A 73 14.88 -8.95 0.55
C ILE A 73 14.52 -8.61 2.01
N ASP A 74 15.44 -8.07 2.79
CA ASP A 74 15.21 -7.64 4.18
C ASP A 74 14.45 -6.31 4.26
N ASN A 75 14.33 -5.60 3.13
CA ASN A 75 13.48 -4.43 2.98
C ASN A 75 12.01 -4.78 2.67
N ILE A 76 11.65 -6.06 2.59
CA ILE A 76 10.31 -6.51 2.17
C ILE A 76 9.69 -7.43 3.22
N THR A 77 8.40 -7.22 3.49
CA THR A 77 7.55 -8.16 4.20
C THR A 77 6.20 -8.28 3.51
N THR A 78 5.63 -9.50 3.47
CA THR A 78 4.33 -9.77 2.85
C THR A 78 3.17 -9.45 3.79
N ALA A 79 1.99 -9.24 3.22
CA ALA A 79 0.74 -8.95 3.91
C ALA A 79 -0.45 -9.53 3.15
N GLN A 80 -1.62 -9.60 3.78
CA GLN A 80 -2.87 -10.06 3.15
C GLN A 80 -3.52 -8.95 2.28
N GLY A 81 -2.86 -8.62 1.18
CA GLY A 81 -3.24 -7.53 0.29
C GLY A 81 -2.77 -6.16 0.77
N CYS A 82 -2.89 -5.16 -0.10
CA CYS A 82 -2.44 -3.79 0.19
C CYS A 82 -3.21 -3.14 1.34
N LEU A 83 -4.48 -3.48 1.52
CA LEU A 83 -5.31 -2.96 2.62
C LEU A 83 -4.69 -3.26 4.00
N GLN A 84 -4.27 -4.51 4.23
CA GLN A 84 -3.59 -4.89 5.46
C GLN A 84 -2.17 -4.33 5.52
N ALA A 85 -1.45 -4.25 4.40
CA ALA A 85 -0.13 -3.63 4.34
C ALA A 85 -0.19 -2.18 4.85
N ASN A 86 -1.13 -1.38 4.35
CA ASN A 86 -1.35 -0.01 4.83
C ASN A 86 -1.71 0.05 6.31
N GLU A 87 -2.61 -0.83 6.77
CA GLU A 87 -3.02 -0.88 8.16
C GLU A 87 -1.85 -1.24 9.09
N LEU A 88 -1.02 -2.21 8.72
CA LEU A 88 0.18 -2.59 9.47
C LEU A 88 1.15 -1.41 9.61
N VAL A 89 1.42 -0.69 8.53
CA VAL A 89 2.29 0.50 8.56
C VAL A 89 1.73 1.55 9.50
N MET A 90 0.47 1.94 9.31
CA MET A 90 -0.16 2.99 10.11
C MET A 90 -0.21 2.62 11.60
N ASN A 91 -0.65 1.39 11.92
CA ASN A 91 -0.72 0.93 13.31
C ASN A 91 0.65 0.70 13.97
N THR A 92 1.72 0.53 13.17
CA THR A 92 3.08 0.36 13.70
C THR A 92 3.74 1.69 14.02
N LEU A 93 3.58 2.68 13.15
CA LEU A 93 4.35 3.92 13.18
C LEU A 93 3.61 5.11 13.75
N LEU A 94 2.28 5.03 13.88
CA LEU A 94 1.44 6.10 14.39
C LEU A 94 0.96 5.83 15.81
N GLU A 95 0.94 6.89 16.61
CA GLU A 95 0.43 6.90 17.96
C GLU A 95 -0.63 7.99 18.16
N LYS A 96 -1.37 7.89 19.25
CA LYS A 96 -2.35 8.92 19.61
C LYS A 96 -1.66 10.27 19.80
N GLY A 97 -2.15 11.26 19.07
CA GLY A 97 -1.63 12.64 19.10
C GLY A 97 -0.68 12.98 17.95
N ASP A 98 -0.22 11.98 17.20
CA ASP A 98 0.55 12.24 15.97
C ASP A 98 -0.27 13.03 14.95
N GLU A 99 0.40 13.79 14.10
CA GLU A 99 -0.22 14.49 13.00
C GLU A 99 0.06 13.77 11.68
N VAL A 100 -0.99 13.57 10.89
CA VAL A 100 -0.94 12.89 9.58
C VAL A 100 -1.55 13.78 8.52
N ILE A 101 -0.91 13.89 7.36
CA ILE A 101 -1.42 14.61 6.19
C ILE A 101 -1.90 13.59 5.16
N CYS A 102 -3.14 13.76 4.67
CA CYS A 102 -3.74 12.92 3.64
C CYS A 102 -4.28 13.77 2.50
N VAL A 103 -4.24 13.26 1.27
CA VAL A 103 -4.82 13.91 0.09
C VAL A 103 -6.23 13.37 -0.16
N VAL A 104 -7.17 14.26 -0.48
CA VAL A 104 -8.56 13.92 -0.77
C VAL A 104 -9.05 14.61 -2.06
N PRO A 105 -10.01 14.00 -2.81
CA PRO A 105 -10.58 12.68 -2.54
C PRO A 105 -9.53 11.57 -2.64
N GLY A 106 -9.68 10.53 -1.83
CA GLY A 106 -8.73 9.42 -1.73
C GLY A 106 -9.36 8.21 -1.05
N TYR A 107 -8.61 7.14 -0.95
CA TYR A 107 -9.09 5.91 -0.33
C TYR A 107 -9.36 6.12 1.17
N GLN A 108 -10.57 5.80 1.61
CA GLN A 108 -11.10 6.15 2.94
C GLN A 108 -10.22 5.64 4.09
N GLN A 109 -9.54 4.52 3.91
CA GLN A 109 -8.63 3.93 4.89
C GLN A 109 -7.56 4.92 5.36
N PHE A 110 -7.02 5.75 4.46
CA PHE A 110 -5.93 6.68 4.75
C PHE A 110 -6.31 7.78 5.75
N VAL A 111 -7.59 8.09 5.83
CA VAL A 111 -8.14 9.09 6.74
C VAL A 111 -8.65 8.45 8.03
N ASP A 112 -9.40 7.35 7.92
CA ASP A 112 -10.15 6.82 9.05
C ASP A 112 -9.28 5.96 9.98
N VAL A 113 -8.29 5.24 9.46
CA VAL A 113 -7.38 4.46 10.32
C VAL A 113 -6.54 5.38 11.21
N PRO A 114 -5.85 6.42 10.70
CA PRO A 114 -5.15 7.37 11.58
C PRO A 114 -6.07 8.05 12.59
N LYS A 115 -7.29 8.46 12.19
CA LYS A 115 -8.28 9.01 13.14
C LYS A 115 -8.65 8.00 14.23
N SER A 116 -8.78 6.71 13.88
CA SER A 116 -9.13 5.67 14.83
C SER A 116 -8.01 5.39 15.84
N ILE A 117 -6.75 5.56 15.45
CA ILE A 117 -5.58 5.52 16.33
C ILE A 117 -5.59 6.71 17.29
N GLY A 118 -6.19 7.83 16.89
CA GLY A 118 -6.24 9.08 17.65
C GLY A 118 -5.30 10.15 17.12
N CYS A 119 -4.87 10.02 15.87
CA CYS A 119 -4.06 11.04 15.19
C CYS A 119 -4.90 12.25 14.81
N MET A 120 -4.24 13.39 14.68
CA MET A 120 -4.79 14.58 14.03
C MET A 120 -4.57 14.47 12.54
N VAL A 121 -5.65 14.32 11.77
CA VAL A 121 -5.57 14.19 10.32
C VAL A 121 -5.85 15.52 9.65
N ARG A 122 -4.88 16.03 8.90
CA ARG A 122 -5.00 17.20 8.04
C ARG A 122 -5.25 16.76 6.61
N LEU A 123 -6.26 17.36 5.98
CA LEU A 123 -6.65 17.04 4.62
C LEU A 123 -6.12 18.10 3.66
N ILE A 124 -5.58 17.63 2.55
CA ILE A 124 -5.21 18.47 1.40
C ILE A 124 -6.11 18.04 0.24
N GLU A 125 -6.79 19.00 -0.36
CA GLU A 125 -7.67 18.74 -1.49
C GLU A 125 -6.89 18.88 -2.81
N PHE A 126 -7.18 17.95 -3.76
CA PHE A 126 -6.80 18.15 -5.14
C PHE A 126 -7.39 19.45 -5.68
N ASP A 127 -6.78 20.00 -6.71
CA ASP A 127 -7.40 21.09 -7.46
C ASP A 127 -8.61 20.53 -8.25
N GLU A 128 -9.73 21.22 -8.22
CA GLU A 128 -10.98 20.77 -8.84
C GLU A 128 -10.97 20.79 -10.37
N TYR A 129 -10.02 21.50 -10.98
CA TYR A 129 -9.95 21.65 -12.42
C TYR A 129 -9.00 20.66 -13.10
N ASP A 130 -7.85 20.38 -12.49
CA ASP A 130 -6.81 19.55 -13.10
C ASP A 130 -6.49 18.29 -12.31
N TRP A 131 -7.11 18.10 -11.16
CA TRP A 131 -6.87 16.98 -10.24
C TRP A 131 -5.39 16.84 -9.82
N GLN A 132 -4.68 17.96 -9.76
CA GLN A 132 -3.31 18.01 -9.29
C GLN A 132 -3.22 18.57 -7.86
N VAL A 133 -2.12 18.31 -7.21
CA VAL A 133 -1.79 18.89 -5.92
C VAL A 133 -0.35 19.37 -5.90
N GLY A 134 -0.16 20.63 -5.59
CA GLY A 134 1.20 21.21 -5.51
C GLY A 134 1.82 21.04 -4.13
N VAL A 135 3.14 20.88 -4.07
CA VAL A 135 3.92 20.75 -2.80
C VAL A 135 3.68 21.95 -1.87
N LYS A 136 3.32 23.11 -2.42
CA LYS A 136 2.97 24.29 -1.62
C LYS A 136 1.85 24.00 -0.62
N LYS A 137 0.78 23.26 -1.04
CA LYS A 137 -0.32 22.89 -0.13
C LYS A 137 0.17 22.04 1.06
N PHE A 138 1.17 21.18 0.85
CA PHE A 138 1.81 20.42 1.94
C PHE A 138 2.60 21.33 2.87
N ARG A 139 3.42 22.25 2.34
CA ARG A 139 4.20 23.19 3.14
C ARG A 139 3.31 24.09 4.01
N ASP A 140 2.14 24.47 3.51
CA ASP A 140 1.22 25.36 4.22
C ASP A 140 0.60 24.70 5.48
N VAL A 141 0.50 23.35 5.50
CA VAL A 141 -0.10 22.59 6.63
C VAL A 141 0.93 21.81 7.43
N PHE A 142 2.13 21.58 6.88
CA PHE A 142 3.21 20.81 7.50
C PHE A 142 3.78 21.54 8.71
N ASN A 143 4.11 20.78 9.75
CA ASN A 143 4.81 21.30 10.93
C ASN A 143 5.69 20.20 11.58
N SER A 144 6.43 20.56 12.62
CA SER A 144 7.36 19.65 13.31
C SER A 144 6.70 18.43 13.99
N SER A 145 5.37 18.43 14.13
CA SER A 145 4.60 17.29 14.68
C SER A 145 4.06 16.38 13.59
N THR A 146 4.26 16.70 12.31
CA THR A 146 3.80 15.87 11.19
C THR A 146 4.61 14.59 11.17
N LYS A 147 4.00 13.49 11.58
CA LYS A 147 4.63 12.17 11.68
C LYS A 147 4.65 11.44 10.35
N MET A 148 3.56 11.56 9.57
CA MET A 148 3.40 10.82 8.31
C MET A 148 2.61 11.64 7.29
N ILE A 149 3.01 11.54 6.03
CA ILE A 149 2.21 11.90 4.86
C ILE A 149 1.77 10.62 4.18
N ILE A 150 0.47 10.51 3.84
CA ILE A 150 -0.07 9.33 3.14
C ILE A 150 -0.49 9.74 1.74
N LEU A 151 0.07 9.06 0.76
CA LEU A 151 -0.20 9.22 -0.67
C LEU A 151 -0.74 7.91 -1.25
N ASN A 152 -1.44 8.01 -2.37
CA ASN A 152 -1.74 6.88 -3.25
C ASN A 152 -1.27 7.26 -4.66
N ASN A 153 -0.36 6.50 -5.25
CA ASN A 153 0.29 6.86 -6.50
C ASN A 153 0.48 5.64 -7.43
N PRO A 154 -0.24 5.55 -8.54
CA PRO A 154 -1.35 6.43 -8.99
C PRO A 154 -2.52 6.47 -8.02
N SER A 155 -3.27 7.58 -8.01
CA SER A 155 -4.30 7.87 -7.01
C SER A 155 -5.66 7.28 -7.35
N ASN A 156 -6.31 6.64 -6.40
CA ASN A 156 -7.73 6.31 -6.43
C ASN A 156 -8.52 7.40 -5.66
N PRO A 157 -9.55 8.06 -6.24
CA PRO A 157 -10.23 7.71 -7.48
C PRO A 157 -9.77 8.53 -8.72
N THR A 158 -8.83 9.45 -8.58
CA THR A 158 -8.57 10.48 -9.59
C THR A 158 -7.72 10.00 -10.78
N GLY A 159 -6.97 8.91 -10.61
CA GLY A 159 -5.97 8.47 -11.60
C GLY A 159 -4.74 9.37 -11.69
N THR A 160 -4.64 10.37 -10.83
CA THR A 160 -3.51 11.31 -10.80
C THR A 160 -2.22 10.59 -10.42
N GLU A 161 -1.15 10.91 -11.14
CA GLU A 161 0.21 10.49 -10.81
C GLU A 161 1.03 11.67 -10.28
N TYR A 162 1.80 11.44 -9.23
CA TYR A 162 2.76 12.40 -8.73
C TYR A 162 4.08 12.26 -9.50
N SER A 163 4.54 13.34 -10.11
CA SER A 163 5.82 13.35 -10.82
C SER A 163 7.01 13.16 -9.88
N ASN A 164 8.14 12.72 -10.44
CA ASN A 164 9.39 12.62 -9.69
C ASN A 164 9.81 13.97 -9.08
N ASP A 165 9.59 15.08 -9.78
CA ASP A 165 9.88 16.42 -9.26
C ASP A 165 9.01 16.75 -8.05
N PHE A 166 7.71 16.38 -8.10
CA PHE A 166 6.83 16.53 -6.96
C PHE A 166 7.30 15.69 -5.77
N LEU A 167 7.59 14.40 -5.98
CA LEU A 167 8.05 13.51 -4.92
C LEU A 167 9.36 14.01 -4.29
N ASN A 168 10.34 14.41 -5.08
CA ASN A 168 11.58 14.98 -4.61
C ASN A 168 11.36 16.28 -3.80
N ALA A 169 10.50 17.18 -4.29
CA ALA A 169 10.18 18.41 -3.59
C ALA A 169 9.43 18.16 -2.26
N LEU A 170 8.61 17.10 -2.18
CA LEU A 170 7.94 16.69 -0.95
C LEU A 170 8.92 16.04 0.04
N ILE A 171 9.86 15.22 -0.44
CA ILE A 171 10.93 14.65 0.38
C ILE A 171 11.76 15.75 1.07
N GLU A 172 12.09 16.82 0.35
CA GLU A 172 12.82 17.96 0.95
C GLU A 172 12.03 18.67 2.07
N VAL A 173 10.70 18.58 2.07
CA VAL A 173 9.87 19.07 3.19
C VAL A 173 9.94 18.11 4.38
N CYS A 174 9.92 16.80 4.12
CA CYS A 174 9.84 15.76 5.15
C CYS A 174 11.19 15.47 5.82
N LYS A 175 12.26 15.47 5.04
CA LYS A 175 13.62 15.01 5.43
C LYS A 175 14.18 15.66 6.69
N PRO A 176 14.07 17.01 6.92
CA PRO A 176 14.60 17.64 8.11
C PRO A 176 13.96 17.18 9.43
N TYR A 177 12.75 16.60 9.33
CA TYR A 177 11.95 16.18 10.49
C TYR A 177 11.85 14.66 10.64
N GLY A 178 12.42 13.91 9.69
CA GLY A 178 12.30 12.45 9.67
C GLY A 178 10.86 11.95 9.45
N THR A 179 10.00 12.78 8.84
CA THR A 179 8.59 12.45 8.56
C THR A 179 8.52 11.30 7.57
N TYR A 180 7.72 10.28 7.86
CA TYR A 180 7.47 9.18 6.94
C TYR A 180 6.59 9.60 5.77
N ILE A 181 6.84 9.02 4.59
CA ILE A 181 5.92 9.08 3.47
C ILE A 181 5.45 7.65 3.19
N LEU A 182 4.20 7.34 3.56
CA LEU A 182 3.53 6.11 3.14
C LEU A 182 2.89 6.37 1.78
N CYS A 183 3.30 5.60 0.78
CA CYS A 183 2.70 5.62 -0.55
C CYS A 183 2.08 4.26 -0.87
N ASP A 184 0.77 4.22 -1.01
CA ASP A 184 0.09 3.08 -1.60
C ASP A 184 0.32 3.12 -3.12
N GLU A 185 1.11 2.15 -3.59
CA GLU A 185 1.54 2.02 -4.98
C GLU A 185 0.87 0.83 -5.69
N VAL A 186 -0.33 0.45 -5.26
CA VAL A 186 -1.03 -0.73 -5.77
C VAL A 186 -1.34 -0.66 -7.27
N TYR A 187 -1.34 0.54 -7.86
CA TYR A 187 -1.49 0.77 -9.29
C TYR A 187 -0.17 1.01 -10.02
N ARG A 188 0.99 0.94 -9.34
CA ARG A 188 2.31 1.06 -9.97
C ARG A 188 2.52 -0.09 -10.95
N GLY A 189 3.14 0.20 -12.10
CA GLY A 189 3.29 -0.73 -13.23
C GLY A 189 2.33 -0.44 -14.38
N LEU A 190 1.34 0.47 -14.20
CA LEU A 190 0.57 0.99 -15.32
C LEU A 190 1.34 2.07 -16.07
N ASN A 191 1.88 3.06 -15.34
CA ASN A 191 2.73 4.12 -15.89
C ASN A 191 3.87 4.53 -14.96
N GLN A 192 3.65 4.49 -13.65
CA GLN A 192 4.61 4.96 -12.65
C GLN A 192 5.85 4.05 -12.61
N GLU A 193 7.02 4.67 -12.68
CA GLU A 193 8.32 3.98 -12.66
C GLU A 193 9.02 4.05 -11.30
N VAL A 194 8.86 5.14 -10.55
CA VAL A 194 9.60 5.40 -9.31
C VAL A 194 8.77 5.11 -8.08
N SER A 195 9.31 4.29 -7.17
CA SER A 195 8.76 4.07 -5.84
C SER A 195 9.31 5.08 -4.84
N ILE A 196 8.46 5.54 -3.92
CA ILE A 196 8.90 6.42 -2.82
C ILE A 196 9.99 5.74 -1.95
N SER A 197 9.92 4.41 -1.80
CA SER A 197 10.89 3.63 -1.03
C SER A 197 12.24 3.45 -1.72
N ASP A 198 12.37 3.83 -3.00
CA ASP A 198 13.64 3.84 -3.72
C ASP A 198 14.38 5.17 -3.60
N ILE A 199 13.66 6.26 -3.32
CA ILE A 199 14.20 7.63 -3.38
C ILE A 199 14.22 8.35 -2.03
N TYR A 200 13.59 7.78 -1.01
CA TYR A 200 13.54 8.36 0.34
C TYR A 200 13.76 7.31 1.41
N GLU A 201 14.70 7.57 2.35
CA GLU A 201 15.02 6.64 3.45
C GLU A 201 13.82 6.32 4.35
N ASN A 202 12.95 7.33 4.62
CA ASN A 202 11.70 7.15 5.36
C ASN A 202 10.47 6.99 4.43
N GLY A 203 10.72 6.64 3.17
CA GLY A 203 9.69 6.26 2.21
C GLY A 203 9.24 4.81 2.44
N ILE A 204 7.93 4.60 2.46
CA ILE A 204 7.31 3.30 2.65
C ILE A 204 6.37 3.07 1.47
N SER A 205 6.63 2.03 0.69
CA SER A 205 5.76 1.58 -0.40
C SER A 205 4.92 0.41 0.05
N THR A 206 3.64 0.43 -0.27
CA THR A 206 2.75 -0.72 -0.15
C THR A 206 2.18 -1.06 -1.51
N SER A 207 2.01 -2.34 -1.79
CA SER A 207 1.41 -2.80 -3.05
C SER A 207 0.80 -4.19 -2.89
N SER A 208 0.21 -4.73 -3.97
CA SER A 208 -0.36 -6.08 -3.98
C SER A 208 -0.53 -6.61 -5.40
N LEU A 209 -0.82 -7.89 -5.49
CA LEU A 209 -1.20 -8.55 -6.76
C LEU A 209 -2.63 -8.24 -7.20
N SER A 210 -3.40 -7.46 -6.42
CA SER A 210 -4.85 -7.32 -6.62
C SER A 210 -5.24 -6.51 -7.86
N LYS A 211 -4.44 -5.51 -8.25
CA LYS A 211 -4.84 -4.54 -9.29
C LYS A 211 -4.16 -4.85 -10.61
N VAL A 212 -2.89 -4.49 -10.74
CA VAL A 212 -2.12 -4.60 -11.99
C VAL A 212 -1.89 -6.06 -12.40
N PHE A 213 -1.74 -6.96 -11.43
CA PHE A 213 -1.38 -8.36 -11.67
C PHE A 213 -2.59 -9.31 -11.82
N SER A 214 -3.82 -8.82 -11.78
CA SER A 214 -5.06 -9.63 -11.98
C SER A 214 -5.30 -10.74 -10.95
N LEU A 215 -4.68 -10.71 -9.78
CA LEU A 215 -4.69 -11.80 -8.79
C LEU A 215 -5.30 -11.34 -7.44
N ALA A 216 -6.36 -10.54 -7.49
CA ALA A 216 -7.03 -10.02 -6.29
C ALA A 216 -7.45 -11.12 -5.31
N GLY A 217 -7.84 -12.29 -5.82
CA GLY A 217 -8.27 -13.45 -5.03
C GLY A 217 -7.17 -14.11 -4.20
N LEU A 218 -5.89 -13.93 -4.53
CA LEU A 218 -4.77 -14.48 -3.75
C LEU A 218 -4.57 -13.75 -2.42
N ARG A 219 -5.10 -12.55 -2.28
CA ARG A 219 -4.89 -11.74 -1.07
C ARG A 219 -3.42 -11.54 -0.72
N LEU A 220 -2.53 -11.43 -1.71
CA LEU A 220 -1.11 -11.17 -1.52
C LEU A 220 -0.78 -9.70 -1.75
N GLY A 221 -0.17 -9.08 -0.76
CA GLY A 221 0.41 -7.75 -0.80
C GLY A 221 1.75 -7.71 -0.08
N TRP A 222 2.41 -6.58 -0.11
CA TRP A 222 3.70 -6.39 0.55
C TRP A 222 3.93 -4.94 0.97
N ILE A 223 4.92 -4.79 1.83
CA ILE A 223 5.46 -3.51 2.28
C ILE A 223 6.94 -3.50 1.94
N LYS A 224 7.43 -2.43 1.33
CA LYS A 224 8.85 -2.16 1.14
C LYS A 224 9.23 -0.87 1.86
N ALA A 225 10.25 -0.96 2.72
CA ALA A 225 10.78 0.16 3.49
C ALA A 225 12.22 -0.13 3.93
N ASN A 226 12.86 0.78 4.65
CA ASN A 226 14.13 0.50 5.30
C ASN A 226 14.00 -0.65 6.33
N GLU A 227 15.11 -1.32 6.64
CA GLU A 227 15.13 -2.51 7.50
C GLU A 227 14.59 -2.24 8.91
N TYR A 228 14.83 -1.04 9.46
CA TYR A 228 14.30 -0.67 10.77
C TYR A 228 12.78 -0.66 10.77
N VAL A 229 12.16 -0.04 9.77
CA VAL A 229 10.69 0.00 9.62
C VAL A 229 10.14 -1.40 9.40
N ILE A 230 10.74 -2.21 8.53
CA ILE A 230 10.32 -3.61 8.30
C ILE A 230 10.39 -4.42 9.58
N HIS A 231 11.46 -4.27 10.38
CA HIS A 231 11.55 -4.95 11.66
C HIS A 231 10.39 -4.58 12.61
N GLN A 232 10.08 -3.28 12.74
CA GLN A 232 8.96 -2.82 13.59
C GLN A 232 7.61 -3.37 13.08
N ILE A 233 7.41 -3.39 11.77
CA ILE A 233 6.19 -3.94 11.16
C ILE A 233 6.09 -5.44 11.43
N ASN A 234 7.18 -6.20 11.32
CA ASN A 234 7.18 -7.64 11.59
C ASN A 234 6.83 -7.96 13.06
N VAL A 235 7.31 -7.17 14.01
CA VAL A 235 6.90 -7.30 15.42
C VAL A 235 5.40 -7.09 15.59
N ARG A 236 4.82 -6.12 14.91
CA ARG A 236 3.36 -5.85 14.96
C ARG A 236 2.56 -6.91 14.22
N ARG A 237 3.07 -7.40 13.10
CA ARG A 237 2.46 -8.41 12.25
C ARG A 237 2.07 -9.67 13.02
N ASP A 238 2.90 -10.10 13.97
CA ASP A 238 2.66 -11.30 14.78
C ASP A 238 1.37 -11.22 15.62
N TYR A 239 0.81 -10.01 15.80
CA TYR A 239 -0.47 -9.80 16.48
C TYR A 239 -1.68 -9.71 15.53
N SER A 240 -1.49 -9.72 14.22
CA SER A 240 -2.57 -9.56 13.24
C SER A 240 -2.63 -10.68 12.20
N MET A 241 -1.49 -11.15 11.76
CA MET A 241 -1.34 -12.30 10.89
C MET A 241 0.02 -12.93 11.15
N ILE A 242 0.15 -14.24 11.04
CA ILE A 242 1.45 -14.91 11.16
C ILE A 242 2.17 -14.90 9.81
N SER A 243 1.55 -15.45 8.77
CA SER A 243 2.11 -15.50 7.41
C SER A 243 1.01 -15.39 6.36
N THR A 244 1.39 -15.17 5.11
CA THR A 244 0.52 -15.32 3.94
C THR A 244 0.25 -16.78 3.62
N GLY A 245 1.17 -17.65 4.01
CA GLY A 245 1.12 -19.11 3.82
C GLY A 245 1.75 -19.56 2.51
N PRO A 246 2.33 -20.78 2.49
CA PRO A 246 3.15 -21.25 1.38
C PRO A 246 2.41 -21.39 0.06
N LEU A 247 1.11 -21.68 0.07
CA LEU A 247 0.32 -21.77 -1.16
C LEU A 247 0.19 -20.39 -1.84
N VAL A 248 -0.08 -19.36 -1.05
CA VAL A 248 -0.20 -17.99 -1.57
C VAL A 248 1.15 -17.48 -2.05
N ASP A 249 2.21 -17.73 -1.27
CA ASP A 249 3.58 -17.32 -1.62
C ASP A 249 4.08 -18.03 -2.89
N LYS A 250 3.66 -19.28 -3.13
CA LYS A 250 4.03 -20.07 -4.30
C LYS A 250 3.30 -19.65 -5.57
N LEU A 251 2.07 -19.17 -5.45
CA LEU A 251 1.24 -18.72 -6.57
C LEU A 251 1.47 -17.25 -6.95
N GLY A 252 2.09 -16.48 -6.07
CA GLY A 252 2.42 -15.07 -6.26
C GLY A 252 3.73 -14.85 -6.96
#